data_56713acdd95b06888ef14895c484ea16
#
_entry.id   56713acdd95b06888ef14895c484ea16
#
_cell.length_a   1.000
_cell.length_b   1.000
_cell.length_c   1.000
_cell.angle_alpha   90.00
_cell.angle_beta   90.00
_cell.angle_gamma   90.00
#
_symmetry.space_group_name_H-M   'P 1'
#
loop_
_entity.id
_entity.type
_entity.pdbx_description
1 polymer ?
#
loop_
_entity_poly.entity_id
_entity_poly.type
_entity_poly.pdbx_seq_one_letter_code
_entity_poly.pdbx_strand_id
1 'polypeptide(L)'
;ALLIINQLKEMKKIENRYETAKNDPLNARIYTLENGLKVYLTVYKDAPRIQTNIAIKSGSKNDPADATGLAHYLEHMLFKGTDVYGSLDYEKEKPLLDRIEALYEEYRSIAMTDTTNRERVWNQIDSISGEAAKFAIANEYDKMLGGIGAKGTNAYTSNEKTVYVNDVPSNQMEKWLKIEAERFRNPVLRLFHTELETVYEEKNRGLDSDGRKMFEALLDGLFPNHQYGQQTTIGTIPHLKNPSLVAIKKFYRANYVPNNMAICLSGDFEFDETIKLIDKYWGGFERKDDPTFHVIEEVPITEPIQKEVYGPEAERLYLGFRFPGADAETTNKLGLTDMILSNSTAGLIDLNLNQEQKIIGGGCFPHVLKDYSMHGFFGSPKQG
;
A
#
# COMPACT_ATOMS: atom_id res chain seq x y z
N ALA A 1 15.79 14.79 37.50
CA ALA A 1 16.68 13.64 37.73
C ALA A 1 15.87 12.32 37.71
N LEU A 2 14.78 12.18 38.47
CA LEU A 2 14.00 10.93 38.53
C LEU A 2 13.33 10.58 37.18
N LEU A 3 12.85 11.58 36.43
CA LEU A 3 12.26 11.40 35.09
C LEU A 3 13.32 10.90 34.08
N ILE A 4 14.51 11.45 34.13
CA ILE A 4 15.62 11.07 33.26
C ILE A 4 16.14 9.65 33.62
N ILE A 5 16.18 9.30 34.92
CA ILE A 5 16.56 7.97 35.37
C ILE A 5 15.50 6.92 34.98
N ASN A 6 14.21 7.25 35.02
CA ASN A 6 13.15 6.37 34.56
C ASN A 6 13.18 6.20 33.05
N GLN A 7 13.34 7.28 32.26
CA GLN A 7 13.54 7.20 30.81
C GLN A 7 14.77 6.36 30.45
N LEU A 8 15.90 6.53 31.13
CA LEU A 8 17.11 5.73 30.91
C LEU A 8 16.93 4.25 31.31
N LYS A 9 16.11 3.95 32.32
CA LYS A 9 15.77 2.56 32.69
C LYS A 9 14.82 1.92 31.67
N GLU A 10 13.87 2.65 31.15
CA GLU A 10 12.96 2.18 30.10
C GLU A 10 13.69 1.99 28.77
N MET A 11 14.59 2.91 28.39
CA MET A 11 15.44 2.76 27.20
C MET A 11 16.33 1.51 27.27
N LYS A 12 16.93 1.17 28.41
CA LYS A 12 17.69 -0.09 28.61
C LYS A 12 16.81 -1.34 28.56
N LYS A 13 15.49 -1.20 28.77
CA LYS A 13 14.53 -2.30 28.71
C LYS A 13 14.19 -2.69 27.27
N ILE A 14 14.22 -1.75 26.33
CA ILE A 14 13.94 -1.96 24.89
C ILE A 14 15.12 -2.69 24.21
N GLU A 15 16.37 -2.34 24.53
CA GLU A 15 17.58 -2.88 23.88
C GLU A 15 17.66 -4.41 23.94
N ASN A 16 17.15 -5.03 25.00
CA ASN A 16 17.27 -6.47 25.26
C ASN A 16 15.98 -7.27 25.00
N ARG A 17 14.95 -6.65 24.39
CA ARG A 17 13.66 -7.29 24.13
C ARG A 17 13.40 -7.41 22.63
N TYR A 18 14.14 -8.30 21.98
CA TYR A 18 13.89 -8.63 20.59
C TYR A 18 13.68 -10.13 20.40
N GLU A 19 12.96 -10.48 19.38
CA GLU A 19 12.79 -11.82 18.87
C GLU A 19 13.76 -12.04 17.69
N THR A 20 14.15 -13.27 17.46
CA THR A 20 14.93 -13.69 16.29
C THR A 20 14.26 -14.88 15.62
N ALA A 21 14.34 -15.00 14.31
CA ALA A 21 13.90 -16.18 13.61
C ALA A 21 15.00 -17.26 13.60
N LYS A 22 14.61 -18.52 13.83
CA LYS A 22 15.56 -19.63 13.77
C LYS A 22 16.06 -19.81 12.32
N ASN A 23 17.39 -19.93 12.18
CA ASN A 23 18.06 -20.09 10.89
C ASN A 23 17.84 -18.91 9.91
N ASP A 24 17.59 -17.73 10.43
CA ASP A 24 17.49 -16.53 9.61
C ASP A 24 18.88 -16.11 9.10
N PRO A 25 19.17 -16.17 7.79
CA PRO A 25 20.45 -15.77 7.22
C PRO A 25 20.74 -14.27 7.36
N LEU A 26 19.71 -13.46 7.59
CA LEU A 26 19.82 -12.01 7.74
C LEU A 26 20.10 -11.60 9.20
N ASN A 27 19.98 -12.51 10.15
CA ASN A 27 20.11 -12.24 11.58
C ASN A 27 19.26 -11.06 12.06
N ALA A 28 18.04 -10.98 11.57
CA ALA A 28 17.13 -9.89 11.87
C ALA A 28 16.75 -9.87 13.35
N ARG A 29 16.76 -8.68 13.96
CA ARG A 29 16.16 -8.44 15.27
C ARG A 29 14.78 -7.83 15.11
N ILE A 30 13.80 -8.42 15.78
CA ILE A 30 12.40 -8.00 15.71
C ILE A 30 12.00 -7.44 17.08
N TYR A 31 11.80 -6.14 17.14
CA TYR A 31 11.36 -5.44 18.35
C TYR A 31 9.87 -5.14 18.28
N THR A 32 9.26 -5.04 19.46
CA THR A 32 7.90 -4.50 19.60
C THR A 32 7.93 -3.39 20.63
N LEU A 33 7.60 -2.15 20.19
CA LEU A 33 7.51 -1.01 21.07
C LEU A 33 6.27 -1.14 21.99
N GLU A 34 6.22 -0.36 23.06
CA GLU A 34 5.11 -0.39 24.02
C GLU A 34 3.74 -0.06 23.37
N ASN A 35 3.75 0.80 22.35
CA ASN A 35 2.56 1.13 21.56
C ASN A 35 2.19 0.07 20.50
N GLY A 36 2.91 -1.04 20.44
CA GLY A 36 2.66 -2.16 19.54
C GLY A 36 3.33 -2.07 18.17
N LEU A 37 4.08 -0.99 17.87
CA LEU A 37 4.82 -0.87 16.62
C LEU A 37 5.88 -1.97 16.51
N LYS A 38 5.86 -2.72 15.41
CA LYS A 38 6.87 -3.73 15.08
C LYS A 38 8.05 -3.07 14.38
N VAL A 39 9.27 -3.45 14.76
CA VAL A 39 10.49 -2.94 14.13
C VAL A 39 11.39 -4.11 13.76
N TYR A 40 11.69 -4.22 12.47
CA TYR A 40 12.56 -5.25 11.91
C TYR A 40 13.90 -4.60 11.53
N LEU A 41 14.99 -5.04 12.13
CA LEU A 41 16.31 -4.50 11.89
C LEU A 41 17.27 -5.59 11.38
N THR A 42 17.91 -5.33 10.24
CA THR A 42 18.95 -6.18 9.65
C THR A 42 20.17 -5.33 9.32
N VAL A 43 21.31 -5.68 9.90
CA VAL A 43 22.55 -4.92 9.71
C VAL A 43 23.32 -5.45 8.51
N TYR A 44 23.71 -4.53 7.61
CA TYR A 44 24.57 -4.76 6.47
C TYR A 44 25.56 -3.60 6.32
N LYS A 45 26.84 -3.86 6.62
CA LYS A 45 27.88 -2.83 6.74
C LYS A 45 28.62 -2.48 5.45
N ASP A 46 28.40 -3.24 4.37
CA ASP A 46 29.18 -3.09 3.14
C ASP A 46 28.80 -1.87 2.29
N ALA A 47 27.63 -1.26 2.60
CA ALA A 47 27.18 -0.05 1.94
C ALA A 47 26.75 1.00 2.96
N PRO A 48 27.18 2.28 2.86
CA PRO A 48 26.88 3.33 3.84
C PRO A 48 25.45 3.90 3.65
N ARG A 49 24.49 3.01 3.46
CA ARG A 49 23.10 3.36 3.22
C ARG A 49 22.14 2.42 3.96
N ILE A 50 20.90 2.84 4.09
CA ILE A 50 19.85 2.10 4.76
C ILE A 50 18.65 2.05 3.82
N GLN A 51 18.24 0.84 3.45
CA GLN A 51 16.93 0.60 2.83
C GLN A 51 15.87 0.61 3.91
N THR A 52 14.85 1.42 3.72
CA THR A 52 13.79 1.60 4.70
C THR A 52 12.44 1.23 4.12
N ASN A 53 11.59 0.61 4.95
CA ASN A 53 10.20 0.35 4.62
C ASN A 53 9.35 0.68 5.85
N ILE A 54 8.30 1.48 5.66
CA ILE A 54 7.24 1.66 6.64
C ILE A 54 6.00 0.99 6.06
N ALA A 55 5.60 -0.13 6.66
CA ALA A 55 4.50 -0.96 6.19
C ALA A 55 3.28 -0.79 7.08
N ILE A 56 2.13 -0.60 6.47
CA ILE A 56 0.81 -0.61 7.11
C ILE A 56 0.11 -1.89 6.68
N LYS A 57 -0.41 -2.67 7.63
CA LYS A 57 -1.16 -3.90 7.38
C LYS A 57 -2.60 -3.56 6.98
N SER A 58 -2.73 -2.78 5.92
CA SER A 58 -4.00 -2.36 5.34
C SER A 58 -3.79 -2.01 3.87
N GLY A 59 -4.62 -2.56 3.02
CA GLY A 59 -4.61 -2.36 1.58
C GLY A 59 -6.03 -2.31 1.04
N SER A 60 -6.20 -2.54 -0.26
CA SER A 60 -7.51 -2.39 -0.92
C SER A 60 -8.61 -3.31 -0.39
N LYS A 61 -8.26 -4.47 0.19
CA LYS A 61 -9.28 -5.32 0.83
C LYS A 61 -9.96 -4.65 2.03
N ASN A 62 -9.30 -3.66 2.62
CA ASN A 62 -9.81 -2.93 3.78
C ASN A 62 -10.65 -1.71 3.38
N ASP A 63 -10.74 -1.39 2.09
CA ASP A 63 -11.57 -0.30 1.60
C ASP A 63 -13.04 -0.54 1.94
N PRO A 64 -13.82 0.50 2.27
CA PRO A 64 -15.26 0.38 2.32
C PRO A 64 -15.82 -0.04 0.95
N ALA A 65 -16.82 -0.90 0.94
CA ALA A 65 -17.41 -1.41 -0.30
C ALA A 65 -18.01 -0.30 -1.20
N ASP A 66 -18.40 0.83 -0.60
CA ASP A 66 -18.93 2.02 -1.28
C ASP A 66 -17.87 3.09 -1.59
N ALA A 67 -16.60 2.81 -1.31
CA ALA A 67 -15.48 3.74 -1.51
C ALA A 67 -14.17 2.98 -1.81
N THR A 68 -14.17 2.14 -2.85
CA THR A 68 -12.97 1.37 -3.25
C THR A 68 -11.88 2.25 -3.86
N GLY A 69 -10.62 1.85 -3.72
CA GLY A 69 -9.45 2.61 -4.14
C GLY A 69 -8.96 3.60 -3.08
N LEU A 70 -9.56 3.58 -1.89
CA LEU A 70 -9.32 4.56 -0.84
C LEU A 70 -7.92 4.37 -0.21
N ALA A 71 -7.49 3.13 0.00
CA ALA A 71 -6.15 2.82 0.51
C ALA A 71 -5.04 3.37 -0.42
N HIS A 72 -5.19 3.17 -1.72
CA HIS A 72 -4.26 3.68 -2.74
C HIS A 72 -4.29 5.20 -2.83
N TYR A 73 -5.48 5.79 -2.79
CA TYR A 73 -5.60 7.24 -2.81
C TYR A 73 -4.99 7.91 -1.56
N LEU A 74 -5.17 7.30 -0.39
CA LEU A 74 -4.52 7.75 0.84
C LEU A 74 -2.99 7.65 0.74
N GLU A 75 -2.45 6.63 0.08
CA GLU A 75 -1.02 6.50 -0.20
C GLU A 75 -0.50 7.78 -0.88
N HIS A 76 -1.14 8.21 -1.97
CA HIS A 76 -0.79 9.45 -2.68
C HIS A 76 -0.88 10.68 -1.77
N MET A 77 -1.90 10.74 -0.93
CA MET A 77 -2.13 11.90 -0.06
C MET A 77 -1.07 12.04 1.03
N LEU A 78 -0.41 10.96 1.44
CA LEU A 78 0.68 11.00 2.43
C LEU A 78 1.94 11.74 1.92
N PHE A 79 2.05 12.05 0.63
CA PHE A 79 3.12 12.85 0.04
C PHE A 79 2.83 14.36 0.02
N LYS A 80 1.63 14.78 0.43
CA LYS A 80 1.19 16.18 0.30
C LYS A 80 1.52 17.05 1.52
N GLY A 81 2.13 16.46 2.56
CA GLY A 81 2.57 17.16 3.77
C GLY A 81 1.61 17.08 4.95
N THR A 82 1.91 17.83 5.98
CA THR A 82 1.22 17.85 7.27
C THR A 82 0.79 19.29 7.63
N ASP A 83 0.32 19.50 8.83
CA ASP A 83 0.09 20.83 9.39
C ASP A 83 1.40 21.59 9.72
N VAL A 84 2.56 20.91 9.69
CA VAL A 84 3.88 21.49 9.99
C VAL A 84 4.67 21.83 8.73
N TYR A 85 4.49 21.05 7.65
CA TYR A 85 5.15 21.30 6.36
C TYR A 85 4.20 21.03 5.20
N GLY A 86 4.53 21.52 4.00
CA GLY A 86 3.68 21.43 2.81
C GLY A 86 2.75 22.63 2.62
N SER A 87 2.79 23.62 3.53
CA SER A 87 1.99 24.82 3.44
C SER A 87 2.81 26.08 3.75
N LEU A 88 2.56 27.16 3.02
CA LEU A 88 3.10 28.49 3.32
C LEU A 88 2.46 29.11 4.57
N ASP A 89 1.18 28.80 4.83
CA ASP A 89 0.40 29.32 5.96
C ASP A 89 -0.78 28.37 6.21
N TYR A 90 -0.57 27.38 7.07
CA TYR A 90 -1.60 26.36 7.34
C TYR A 90 -2.85 26.93 8.01
N GLU A 91 -2.71 27.97 8.83
CA GLU A 91 -3.86 28.59 9.51
C GLU A 91 -4.83 29.24 8.51
N LYS A 92 -4.31 29.78 7.39
CA LYS A 92 -5.14 30.30 6.30
C LYS A 92 -5.60 29.21 5.33
N GLU A 93 -4.80 28.16 5.14
CA GLU A 93 -5.15 27.05 4.27
C GLU A 93 -6.29 26.20 4.86
N LYS A 94 -6.23 25.91 6.17
CA LYS A 94 -7.14 25.00 6.86
C LYS A 94 -8.64 25.27 6.65
N PRO A 95 -9.14 26.52 6.76
CA PRO A 95 -10.57 26.80 6.52
C PRO A 95 -11.01 26.47 5.08
N LEU A 96 -10.12 26.62 4.10
CA LEU A 96 -10.40 26.26 2.71
C LEU A 96 -10.46 24.74 2.54
N LEU A 97 -9.54 24.00 3.17
CA LEU A 97 -9.56 22.54 3.18
C LEU A 97 -10.82 21.99 3.87
N ASP A 98 -11.22 22.56 4.98
CA ASP A 98 -12.47 22.18 5.68
C ASP A 98 -13.69 22.43 4.78
N ARG A 99 -13.69 23.53 4.03
CA ARG A 99 -14.78 23.83 3.07
C ARG A 99 -14.77 22.87 1.88
N ILE A 100 -13.61 22.51 1.35
CA ILE A 100 -13.46 21.51 0.27
C ILE A 100 -14.03 20.17 0.74
N GLU A 101 -13.71 19.71 1.94
CA GLU A 101 -14.27 18.49 2.53
C GLU A 101 -15.77 18.52 2.58
N ALA A 102 -16.37 19.61 3.10
CA ALA A 102 -17.82 19.76 3.17
C ALA A 102 -18.48 19.73 1.79
N LEU A 103 -17.85 20.36 0.78
CA LEU A 103 -18.36 20.37 -0.59
C LEU A 103 -18.28 18.98 -1.26
N TYR A 104 -17.24 18.20 -0.98
CA TYR A 104 -17.17 16.83 -1.50
C TYR A 104 -18.27 15.94 -0.88
N GLU A 105 -18.59 16.09 0.40
CA GLU A 105 -19.70 15.37 1.02
C GLU A 105 -21.07 15.85 0.47
N GLU A 106 -21.25 17.16 0.22
CA GLU A 106 -22.43 17.69 -0.49
C GLU A 106 -22.52 17.05 -1.89
N TYR A 107 -21.43 17.09 -2.67
CA TYR A 107 -21.36 16.50 -4.01
C TYR A 107 -21.72 15.02 -4.01
N ARG A 108 -21.21 14.26 -3.03
CA ARG A 108 -21.50 12.83 -2.86
C ARG A 108 -22.97 12.55 -2.56
N SER A 109 -23.64 13.44 -1.83
CA SER A 109 -25.05 13.30 -1.46
C SER A 109 -26.02 13.54 -2.63
N ILE A 110 -25.58 14.21 -3.69
CA ILE A 110 -26.37 14.51 -4.87
C ILE A 110 -26.46 13.27 -5.76
N ALA A 111 -27.68 12.92 -6.20
CA ALA A 111 -27.88 11.79 -7.09
C ALA A 111 -27.02 11.92 -8.37
N MET A 112 -26.45 10.82 -8.84
CA MET A 112 -25.59 10.81 -10.04
C MET A 112 -26.31 11.31 -11.30
N THR A 113 -27.63 11.23 -11.32
CA THR A 113 -28.49 11.71 -12.42
C THR A 113 -28.75 13.21 -12.36
N ASP A 114 -28.54 13.87 -11.22
CA ASP A 114 -28.70 15.33 -11.07
C ASP A 114 -27.41 16.06 -11.49
N THR A 115 -27.17 16.07 -12.78
CA THR A 115 -25.95 16.65 -13.37
C THR A 115 -25.84 18.14 -13.10
N THR A 116 -26.94 18.89 -13.07
CA THR A 116 -26.95 20.35 -12.85
C THR A 116 -26.45 20.72 -11.45
N ASN A 117 -26.97 20.08 -10.41
CA ASN A 117 -26.51 20.36 -9.04
C ASN A 117 -25.11 19.82 -8.81
N ARG A 118 -24.75 18.67 -9.38
CA ARG A 118 -23.37 18.15 -9.31
C ARG A 118 -22.37 19.11 -9.95
N GLU A 119 -22.66 19.62 -11.14
CA GLU A 119 -21.80 20.59 -11.83
C GLU A 119 -21.65 21.89 -11.02
N ARG A 120 -22.72 22.40 -10.44
CA ARG A 120 -22.69 23.57 -9.56
C ARG A 120 -21.74 23.38 -8.37
N VAL A 121 -21.83 22.23 -7.67
CA VAL A 121 -20.97 21.95 -6.51
C VAL A 121 -19.55 21.67 -6.96
N TRP A 122 -19.35 20.98 -8.08
CA TRP A 122 -18.02 20.74 -8.65
C TRP A 122 -17.27 22.03 -8.97
N ASN A 123 -17.95 22.99 -9.59
CA ASN A 123 -17.35 24.32 -9.87
C ASN A 123 -16.97 25.08 -8.58
N GLN A 124 -17.70 24.87 -7.48
CA GLN A 124 -17.29 25.41 -6.18
C GLN A 124 -16.07 24.71 -5.61
N ILE A 125 -16.00 23.36 -5.71
CA ILE A 125 -14.83 22.58 -5.30
C ILE A 125 -13.59 23.05 -6.06
N ASP A 126 -13.67 23.16 -7.38
CA ASP A 126 -12.58 23.61 -8.24
C ASP A 126 -12.10 25.00 -7.84
N SER A 127 -13.00 25.95 -7.71
CA SER A 127 -12.68 27.33 -7.32
C SER A 127 -11.96 27.39 -5.97
N ILE A 128 -12.49 26.72 -4.93
CA ILE A 128 -11.90 26.77 -3.58
C ILE A 128 -10.60 25.96 -3.53
N SER A 129 -10.50 24.85 -4.29
CA SER A 129 -9.26 24.10 -4.43
C SER A 129 -8.15 24.93 -5.05
N GLY A 130 -8.47 25.78 -6.05
CA GLY A 130 -7.55 26.74 -6.62
C GLY A 130 -7.07 27.80 -5.61
N GLU A 131 -7.94 28.26 -4.70
CA GLU A 131 -7.54 29.19 -3.62
C GLU A 131 -6.65 28.49 -2.58
N ALA A 132 -7.00 27.28 -2.15
CA ALA A 132 -6.20 26.48 -1.20
C ALA A 132 -4.82 26.14 -1.78
N ALA A 133 -4.73 25.84 -3.06
CA ALA A 133 -3.47 25.50 -3.74
C ALA A 133 -2.43 26.64 -3.70
N LYS A 134 -2.85 27.90 -3.52
CA LYS A 134 -1.92 29.04 -3.36
C LYS A 134 -1.09 28.96 -2.09
N PHE A 135 -1.55 28.23 -1.09
CA PHE A 135 -0.82 27.98 0.15
C PHE A 135 0.05 26.72 0.09
N ALA A 136 -0.22 25.80 -0.82
CA ALA A 136 0.51 24.55 -0.90
C ALA A 136 1.96 24.75 -1.39
N ILE A 137 2.90 24.09 -0.70
CA ILE A 137 4.29 23.95 -1.16
C ILE A 137 4.41 22.59 -1.83
N ALA A 138 4.30 22.58 -3.15
CA ALA A 138 4.36 21.35 -3.92
C ALA A 138 5.70 20.63 -3.72
N ASN A 139 5.63 19.32 -3.48
CA ASN A 139 6.77 18.40 -3.36
C ASN A 139 7.77 18.79 -2.25
N GLU A 140 7.32 19.45 -1.17
CA GLU A 140 8.20 19.81 -0.06
C GLU A 140 8.77 18.56 0.64
N TYR A 141 7.97 17.51 0.80
CA TYR A 141 8.42 16.22 1.32
C TYR A 141 9.58 15.64 0.49
N ASP A 142 9.44 15.61 -0.83
CA ASP A 142 10.49 15.08 -1.72
C ASP A 142 11.76 15.94 -1.67
N LYS A 143 11.61 17.27 -1.52
CA LYS A 143 12.75 18.18 -1.34
C LYS A 143 13.47 17.94 -0.02
N MET A 144 12.72 17.68 1.07
CA MET A 144 13.32 17.36 2.37
C MET A 144 14.11 16.05 2.30
N LEU A 145 13.55 14.99 1.70
CA LEU A 145 14.23 13.71 1.52
C LEU A 145 15.41 13.82 0.56
N GLY A 146 15.26 14.50 -0.57
CA GLY A 146 16.36 14.80 -1.48
C GLY A 146 17.50 15.55 -0.80
N GLY A 147 17.16 16.52 0.08
CA GLY A 147 18.12 17.30 0.87
C GLY A 147 18.96 16.49 1.85
N ILE A 148 18.49 15.35 2.29
CA ILE A 148 19.27 14.38 3.10
C ILE A 148 19.91 13.27 2.26
N GLY A 149 19.81 13.34 0.93
CA GLY A 149 20.41 12.35 0.01
C GLY A 149 19.62 11.05 -0.10
N ALA A 150 18.33 11.07 0.19
CA ALA A 150 17.44 9.94 -0.06
C ALA A 150 17.31 9.64 -1.56
N LYS A 151 17.13 8.38 -1.89
CA LYS A 151 16.90 7.86 -3.25
C LYS A 151 15.73 6.87 -3.22
N GLY A 152 15.15 6.61 -4.39
CA GLY A 152 14.10 5.61 -4.52
C GLY A 152 12.88 5.86 -3.63
N THR A 153 12.62 7.14 -3.30
CA THR A 153 11.41 7.53 -2.56
C THR A 153 10.19 7.11 -3.35
N ASN A 154 9.41 6.20 -2.81
CA ASN A 154 8.22 5.67 -3.45
C ASN A 154 7.26 5.08 -2.41
N ALA A 155 6.09 4.65 -2.87
CA ALA A 155 5.17 3.83 -2.11
C ALA A 155 4.43 2.87 -3.03
N TYR A 156 3.77 1.89 -2.46
CA TYR A 156 2.87 1.00 -3.19
C TYR A 156 1.78 0.45 -2.29
N THR A 157 0.60 0.28 -2.87
CA THR A 157 -0.54 -0.37 -2.23
C THR A 157 -0.85 -1.70 -2.92
N SER A 158 -1.14 -2.72 -2.13
CA SER A 158 -1.63 -4.03 -2.59
C SER A 158 -2.97 -4.36 -1.93
N ASN A 159 -3.46 -5.56 -2.13
CA ASN A 159 -4.69 -5.99 -1.47
C ASN A 159 -4.61 -5.92 0.07
N GLU A 160 -3.43 -6.16 0.67
CA GLU A 160 -3.28 -6.37 2.12
C GLU A 160 -2.38 -5.37 2.83
N LYS A 161 -1.62 -4.57 2.10
CA LYS A 161 -0.64 -3.65 2.70
C LYS A 161 -0.43 -2.42 1.84
N THR A 162 -0.06 -1.34 2.52
CA THR A 162 0.53 -0.14 1.92
C THR A 162 1.94 0.02 2.48
N VAL A 163 2.93 0.27 1.64
CA VAL A 163 4.34 0.34 2.05
C VAL A 163 4.98 1.59 1.46
N TYR A 164 5.69 2.34 2.30
CA TYR A 164 6.45 3.52 1.94
C TYR A 164 7.93 3.20 2.01
N VAL A 165 8.68 3.48 0.96
CA VAL A 165 10.07 3.05 0.81
C VAL A 165 11.00 4.23 0.57
N ASN A 166 12.20 4.16 1.15
CA ASN A 166 13.30 5.07 0.87
C ASN A 166 14.63 4.31 0.96
N ASP A 167 15.66 4.84 0.31
CA ASP A 167 17.05 4.48 0.49
C ASP A 167 17.79 5.73 0.96
N VAL A 168 18.31 5.73 2.18
CA VAL A 168 18.91 6.92 2.82
C VAL A 168 20.36 6.67 3.23
N PRO A 169 21.23 7.70 3.19
CA PRO A 169 22.57 7.59 3.79
C PRO A 169 22.49 7.25 5.28
N SER A 170 23.35 6.37 5.75
CA SER A 170 23.38 5.88 7.15
C SER A 170 23.47 7.02 8.18
N ASN A 171 24.24 8.06 7.89
CA ASN A 171 24.42 9.22 8.75
C ASN A 171 23.21 10.19 8.76
N GLN A 172 22.17 9.92 7.99
CA GLN A 172 20.94 10.73 7.93
C GLN A 172 19.71 10.01 8.53
N MET A 173 19.90 8.84 9.12
CA MET A 173 18.81 8.02 9.67
C MET A 173 17.94 8.80 10.67
N GLU A 174 18.52 9.55 11.59
CA GLU A 174 17.74 10.33 12.56
C GLU A 174 16.88 11.41 11.90
N LYS A 175 17.40 12.10 10.87
CA LYS A 175 16.62 13.09 10.13
C LYS A 175 15.48 12.43 9.35
N TRP A 176 15.75 11.29 8.73
CA TRP A 176 14.73 10.50 8.06
C TRP A 176 13.63 10.07 9.03
N LEU A 177 13.98 9.49 10.19
CA LEU A 177 13.03 9.10 11.22
C LEU A 177 12.15 10.27 11.68
N LYS A 178 12.71 11.47 11.81
CA LYS A 178 11.99 12.68 12.19
C LYS A 178 11.00 13.10 11.10
N ILE A 179 11.41 13.11 9.83
CA ILE A 179 10.54 13.47 8.69
C ILE A 179 9.38 12.48 8.58
N GLU A 180 9.68 11.17 8.64
CA GLU A 180 8.66 10.14 8.54
C GLU A 180 7.70 10.15 9.73
N ALA A 181 8.18 10.29 10.95
CA ALA A 181 7.32 10.39 12.12
C ALA A 181 6.35 11.57 11.99
N GLU A 182 6.81 12.72 11.49
CA GLU A 182 5.95 13.87 11.25
C GLU A 182 4.90 13.56 10.16
N ARG A 183 5.31 12.97 9.04
CA ARG A 183 4.43 12.55 7.94
C ARG A 183 3.27 11.67 8.41
N PHE A 184 3.55 10.71 9.31
CA PHE A 184 2.57 9.77 9.84
C PHE A 184 1.84 10.26 11.08
N ARG A 185 2.09 11.48 11.57
CA ARG A 185 1.41 12.03 12.75
C ARG A 185 0.09 12.67 12.41
N ASN A 186 0.10 13.58 11.46
CA ASN A 186 -1.08 14.36 11.10
C ASN A 186 -1.06 14.78 9.62
N PRO A 187 -1.21 13.83 8.68
CA PRO A 187 -1.23 14.15 7.26
C PRO A 187 -2.42 15.05 6.92
N VAL A 188 -2.17 16.03 6.07
CA VAL A 188 -3.18 16.96 5.58
C VAL A 188 -3.51 16.62 4.14
N LEU A 189 -4.79 16.42 3.84
CA LEU A 189 -5.29 16.06 2.51
C LEU A 189 -5.35 17.30 1.58
N ARG A 190 -4.20 17.96 1.38
CA ARG A 190 -4.09 19.12 0.49
C ARG A 190 -3.90 18.69 -0.96
N LEU A 191 -4.26 19.57 -1.90
CA LEU A 191 -4.22 19.28 -3.35
C LEU A 191 -5.04 18.04 -3.73
N PHE A 192 -6.04 17.71 -2.92
CA PHE A 192 -6.87 16.53 -3.12
C PHE A 192 -7.54 16.51 -4.50
N HIS A 193 -8.05 17.64 -4.95
CA HIS A 193 -8.72 17.77 -6.23
C HIS A 193 -7.78 17.45 -7.41
N THR A 194 -6.58 18.00 -7.39
CA THR A 194 -5.55 17.73 -8.41
C THR A 194 -5.10 16.26 -8.39
N GLU A 195 -4.94 15.70 -7.19
CA GLU A 195 -4.51 14.29 -7.04
C GLU A 195 -5.59 13.32 -7.51
N LEU A 196 -6.85 13.68 -7.38
CA LEU A 196 -7.97 12.90 -7.92
C LEU A 196 -7.84 12.71 -9.44
N GLU A 197 -7.45 13.75 -10.17
CA GLU A 197 -7.21 13.67 -11.61
C GLU A 197 -6.04 12.70 -11.91
N THR A 198 -4.96 12.77 -11.13
CA THR A 198 -3.80 11.88 -11.28
C THR A 198 -4.19 10.40 -11.09
N VAL A 199 -4.93 10.08 -10.03
CA VAL A 199 -5.38 8.71 -9.76
C VAL A 199 -6.37 8.24 -10.82
N TYR A 200 -7.24 9.14 -11.31
CA TYR A 200 -8.17 8.82 -12.38
C TYR A 200 -7.45 8.52 -13.71
N GLU A 201 -6.42 9.29 -14.06
CA GLU A 201 -5.58 9.02 -15.23
C GLU A 201 -4.80 7.71 -15.09
N GLU A 202 -4.33 7.39 -13.90
CA GLU A 202 -3.70 6.10 -13.62
C GLU A 202 -4.68 4.93 -13.81
N LYS A 203 -5.93 5.08 -13.37
CA LYS A 203 -6.99 4.09 -13.66
C LYS A 203 -7.21 3.94 -15.16
N ASN A 204 -7.30 5.04 -15.90
CA ASN A 204 -7.49 5.01 -17.36
C ASN A 204 -6.34 4.27 -18.05
N ARG A 205 -5.08 4.55 -17.69
CA ARG A 205 -3.90 3.80 -18.22
C ARG A 205 -4.00 2.30 -17.91
N GLY A 206 -4.54 1.95 -16.73
CA GLY A 206 -4.76 0.55 -16.38
C GLY A 206 -5.78 -0.14 -17.27
N LEU A 207 -6.78 0.59 -17.79
CA LEU A 207 -7.79 0.06 -18.70
C LEU A 207 -7.22 -0.22 -20.11
N ASP A 208 -6.10 0.38 -20.47
CA ASP A 208 -5.41 0.12 -21.74
C ASP A 208 -4.55 -1.15 -21.70
N SER A 209 -4.31 -1.74 -20.52
CA SER A 209 -3.55 -2.99 -20.34
C SER A 209 -4.46 -4.22 -20.35
N ASP A 210 -4.40 -5.02 -21.39
CA ASP A 210 -5.17 -6.26 -21.47
C ASP A 210 -4.76 -7.25 -20.39
N GLY A 211 -3.48 -7.34 -20.06
CA GLY A 211 -2.99 -8.19 -18.98
C GLY A 211 -3.58 -7.81 -17.62
N ARG A 212 -3.75 -6.52 -17.34
CA ARG A 212 -4.40 -6.05 -16.10
C ARG A 212 -5.90 -6.39 -16.09
N LYS A 213 -6.60 -6.13 -17.20
CA LYS A 213 -8.03 -6.50 -17.33
C LYS A 213 -8.24 -8.00 -17.14
N MET A 214 -7.39 -8.82 -17.75
CA MET A 214 -7.43 -10.28 -17.60
C MET A 214 -7.19 -10.72 -16.16
N PHE A 215 -6.21 -10.13 -15.47
CA PHE A 215 -5.92 -10.45 -14.08
C PHE A 215 -7.09 -10.02 -13.15
N GLU A 216 -7.66 -8.84 -13.35
CA GLU A 216 -8.85 -8.40 -12.61
C GLU A 216 -10.05 -9.35 -12.88
N ALA A 217 -10.27 -9.79 -14.12
CA ALA A 217 -11.31 -10.77 -14.47
C ALA A 217 -11.07 -12.16 -13.86
N LEU A 218 -9.79 -12.58 -13.77
CA LEU A 218 -9.41 -13.83 -13.10
C LEU A 218 -9.72 -13.75 -11.61
N LEU A 219 -9.34 -12.66 -10.94
CA LEU A 219 -9.63 -12.46 -9.53
C LEU A 219 -11.13 -12.39 -9.24
N ASP A 220 -11.91 -11.68 -10.07
CA ASP A 220 -13.37 -11.63 -9.96
C ASP A 220 -14.03 -13.00 -10.13
N GLY A 221 -13.49 -13.85 -11.02
CA GLY A 221 -13.95 -15.24 -11.18
C GLY A 221 -13.60 -16.14 -10.00
N LEU A 222 -12.40 -15.98 -9.44
CA LEU A 222 -11.94 -16.78 -8.30
C LEU A 222 -12.55 -16.32 -6.96
N PHE A 223 -12.84 -15.03 -6.82
CA PHE A 223 -13.29 -14.39 -5.59
C PHE A 223 -14.54 -13.54 -5.82
N PRO A 224 -15.69 -14.15 -6.23
CA PRO A 224 -16.91 -13.42 -6.58
C PRO A 224 -17.55 -12.69 -5.39
N ASN A 225 -17.24 -13.09 -4.16
CA ASN A 225 -17.77 -12.47 -2.95
C ASN A 225 -16.68 -11.75 -2.14
N HIS A 226 -15.47 -12.26 -2.13
CA HIS A 226 -14.37 -11.74 -1.32
C HIS A 226 -13.76 -10.48 -1.95
N GLN A 227 -13.27 -9.57 -1.11
CA GLN A 227 -12.68 -8.30 -1.50
C GLN A 227 -11.51 -8.43 -2.47
N TYR A 228 -10.80 -9.57 -2.51
CA TYR A 228 -9.72 -9.76 -3.50
C TYR A 228 -10.20 -9.71 -4.95
N GLY A 229 -11.43 -10.13 -5.22
CA GLY A 229 -12.03 -10.04 -6.55
C GLY A 229 -12.88 -8.77 -6.74
N GLN A 230 -13.50 -8.29 -5.66
CA GLN A 230 -14.49 -7.21 -5.74
C GLN A 230 -13.90 -5.81 -5.57
N GLN A 231 -12.69 -5.70 -4.99
CA GLN A 231 -12.04 -4.42 -4.69
C GLN A 231 -10.66 -4.35 -5.34
N THR A 232 -10.60 -3.77 -6.54
CA THR A 232 -9.32 -3.51 -7.20
C THR A 232 -8.54 -2.44 -6.42
N THR A 233 -7.21 -2.54 -6.42
CA THR A 233 -6.34 -1.62 -5.65
C THR A 233 -6.57 -0.15 -5.99
N ILE A 234 -6.83 0.16 -7.26
CA ILE A 234 -7.08 1.53 -7.71
C ILE A 234 -8.54 1.96 -7.56
N GLY A 235 -9.44 1.02 -7.21
CA GLY A 235 -10.87 1.29 -7.09
C GLY A 235 -11.62 1.29 -8.42
N THR A 236 -12.92 1.56 -8.32
CA THR A 236 -13.82 1.64 -9.47
C THR A 236 -14.00 3.08 -9.95
N ILE A 237 -14.29 3.27 -11.24
CA ILE A 237 -14.56 4.59 -11.83
C ILE A 237 -15.69 5.34 -11.09
N PRO A 238 -16.83 4.71 -10.76
CA PRO A 238 -17.89 5.39 -10.00
C PRO A 238 -17.42 5.92 -8.63
N HIS A 239 -16.59 5.15 -7.91
CA HIS A 239 -16.07 5.57 -6.62
C HIS A 239 -15.03 6.70 -6.75
N LEU A 240 -14.14 6.62 -7.74
CA LEU A 240 -13.20 7.70 -8.04
C LEU A 240 -13.90 9.00 -8.47
N LYS A 241 -15.04 8.90 -9.16
CA LYS A 241 -15.88 10.07 -9.52
C LYS A 241 -16.73 10.60 -8.37
N ASN A 242 -16.76 9.92 -7.23
CA ASN A 242 -17.57 10.29 -6.07
C ASN A 242 -16.80 10.11 -4.75
N PRO A 243 -15.60 10.69 -4.61
CA PRO A 243 -14.72 10.45 -3.47
C PRO A 243 -15.27 11.08 -2.18
N SER A 244 -14.82 10.56 -1.03
CA SER A 244 -15.13 11.10 0.30
C SER A 244 -13.84 11.34 1.08
N LEU A 245 -13.56 12.61 1.40
CA LEU A 245 -12.45 12.97 2.28
C LEU A 245 -12.68 12.49 3.71
N VAL A 246 -13.93 12.49 4.15
CA VAL A 246 -14.33 11.96 5.46
C VAL A 246 -14.01 10.46 5.56
N ALA A 247 -14.32 9.69 4.50
CA ALA A 247 -13.99 8.27 4.46
C ALA A 247 -12.48 8.02 4.48
N ILE A 248 -11.69 8.80 3.73
CA ILE A 248 -10.22 8.72 3.75
C ILE A 248 -9.67 9.03 5.13
N LYS A 249 -10.11 10.10 5.78
CA LYS A 249 -9.69 10.44 7.15
C LYS A 249 -10.08 9.35 8.15
N LYS A 250 -11.27 8.77 8.02
CA LYS A 250 -11.72 7.65 8.85
C LYS A 250 -10.84 6.42 8.65
N PHE A 251 -10.55 6.08 7.40
CA PHE A 251 -9.67 4.96 7.04
C PHE A 251 -8.26 5.15 7.62
N TYR A 252 -7.68 6.35 7.46
CA TYR A 252 -6.40 6.69 8.05
C TYR A 252 -6.39 6.47 9.57
N ARG A 253 -7.35 7.06 10.28
CA ARG A 253 -7.43 6.97 11.74
C ARG A 253 -7.62 5.55 12.26
N ALA A 254 -8.25 4.67 11.47
CA ALA A 254 -8.49 3.29 11.84
C ALA A 254 -7.30 2.37 11.55
N ASN A 255 -6.57 2.61 10.46
CA ASN A 255 -5.57 1.67 9.95
C ASN A 255 -4.12 2.11 10.19
N TYR A 256 -3.84 3.43 10.20
CA TYR A 256 -2.48 3.98 10.38
C TYR A 256 -2.18 4.19 11.88
N VAL A 257 -2.19 3.10 12.60
CA VAL A 257 -1.95 3.04 14.04
C VAL A 257 -0.74 2.17 14.32
N PRO A 258 0.09 2.46 15.36
CA PRO A 258 1.39 1.80 15.54
C PRO A 258 1.28 0.27 15.64
N ASN A 259 0.25 -0.25 16.29
CA ASN A 259 0.03 -1.70 16.40
C ASN A 259 -0.42 -2.37 15.08
N ASN A 260 -0.72 -1.61 14.04
CA ASN A 260 -1.01 -2.08 12.68
C ASN A 260 0.12 -1.74 11.68
N MET A 261 1.26 -1.24 12.19
CA MET A 261 2.38 -0.78 11.38
C MET A 261 3.68 -1.52 11.72
N ALA A 262 4.61 -1.50 10.76
CA ALA A 262 5.95 -1.97 10.97
C ALA A 262 6.97 -1.04 10.30
N ILE A 263 8.13 -0.85 10.95
CA ILE A 263 9.32 -0.22 10.37
C ILE A 263 10.34 -1.31 10.11
N CYS A 264 10.80 -1.44 8.86
CA CYS A 264 11.83 -2.39 8.48
C CYS A 264 13.03 -1.62 7.95
N LEU A 265 14.19 -1.81 8.57
CA LEU A 265 15.45 -1.18 8.17
C LEU A 265 16.49 -2.26 7.86
N SER A 266 17.17 -2.10 6.72
CA SER A 266 18.31 -2.95 6.35
C SER A 266 19.46 -2.07 5.86
N GLY A 267 20.64 -2.18 6.48
CA GLY A 267 21.79 -1.38 6.08
C GLY A 267 22.81 -1.16 7.17
N ASP A 268 23.56 -0.07 7.04
CA ASP A 268 24.66 0.26 7.93
C ASP A 268 24.18 1.10 9.13
N PHE A 269 23.97 0.43 10.26
CA PHE A 269 23.62 1.04 11.55
C PHE A 269 23.96 0.12 12.72
N GLU A 270 23.79 0.62 13.95
CA GLU A 270 23.87 -0.15 15.19
C GLU A 270 22.48 -0.40 15.75
N PHE A 271 22.18 -1.65 16.14
CA PHE A 271 20.86 -2.06 16.62
C PHE A 271 20.36 -1.21 17.78
N ASP A 272 21.17 -1.08 18.82
CA ASP A 272 20.77 -0.48 20.09
C ASP A 272 20.58 1.04 19.98
N GLU A 273 21.35 1.69 19.13
CA GLU A 273 21.18 3.12 18.83
C GLU A 273 19.93 3.34 17.97
N THR A 274 19.73 2.50 16.97
CA THR A 274 18.60 2.60 16.04
C THR A 274 17.27 2.41 16.73
N ILE A 275 17.13 1.39 17.58
CA ILE A 275 15.84 1.15 18.26
C ILE A 275 15.50 2.28 19.24
N LYS A 276 16.48 2.92 19.88
CA LYS A 276 16.29 4.09 20.72
C LYS A 276 15.79 5.30 19.91
N LEU A 277 16.37 5.50 18.72
CA LEU A 277 15.93 6.58 17.84
C LEU A 277 14.50 6.35 17.32
N ILE A 278 14.17 5.12 16.96
CA ILE A 278 12.82 4.77 16.55
C ILE A 278 11.84 5.01 17.69
N ASP A 279 12.15 4.54 18.90
CA ASP A 279 11.30 4.76 20.07
C ASP A 279 11.13 6.25 20.39
N LYS A 280 12.20 7.03 20.30
CA LYS A 280 12.19 8.49 20.52
C LYS A 280 11.16 9.20 19.61
N TYR A 281 11.06 8.82 18.33
CA TYR A 281 10.20 9.50 17.36
C TYR A 281 8.83 8.86 17.17
N TRP A 282 8.74 7.54 17.38
CA TRP A 282 7.53 6.76 17.10
C TRP A 282 6.86 6.17 18.36
N GLY A 283 7.58 6.09 19.48
CA GLY A 283 7.04 5.54 20.74
C GLY A 283 5.85 6.33 21.30
N GLY A 284 5.77 7.63 21.00
CA GLY A 284 4.67 8.50 21.42
C GLY A 284 3.39 8.40 20.58
N PHE A 285 3.37 7.58 19.52
CA PHE A 285 2.13 7.34 18.76
C PHE A 285 1.16 6.52 19.60
N GLU A 286 -0.09 6.96 19.62
CA GLU A 286 -1.13 6.32 20.39
C GLU A 286 -1.53 4.97 19.80
N ARG A 287 -1.44 3.91 20.61
CA ARG A 287 -2.01 2.61 20.29
C ARG A 287 -3.53 2.71 20.29
N LYS A 288 -4.17 2.09 19.29
CA LYS A 288 -5.63 1.96 19.21
C LYS A 288 -6.03 0.50 19.15
N ASP A 289 -7.34 0.26 19.12
CA ASP A 289 -7.87 -1.07 18.87
C ASP A 289 -7.33 -1.59 17.53
N ASP A 290 -7.07 -2.89 17.46
CA ASP A 290 -6.62 -3.50 16.22
C ASP A 290 -7.71 -3.34 15.14
N PRO A 291 -7.34 -2.91 13.92
CA PRO A 291 -8.31 -2.77 12.85
C PRO A 291 -9.02 -4.10 12.60
N THR A 292 -10.34 -4.08 12.68
CA THR A 292 -11.16 -5.25 12.39
C THR A 292 -11.39 -5.37 10.89
N PHE A 293 -11.12 -6.56 10.36
CA PHE A 293 -11.46 -6.90 8.99
C PHE A 293 -12.34 -8.16 9.00
N HIS A 294 -13.49 -8.05 8.37
CA HIS A 294 -14.41 -9.17 8.24
C HIS A 294 -14.11 -9.93 6.95
N VAL A 295 -13.58 -11.15 7.08
CA VAL A 295 -13.33 -12.03 5.94
C VAL A 295 -14.66 -12.52 5.41
N ILE A 296 -14.93 -12.31 4.13
CA ILE A 296 -16.10 -12.86 3.46
C ILE A 296 -15.71 -14.23 2.94
N GLU A 297 -16.45 -15.24 3.36
CA GLU A 297 -16.20 -16.62 2.93
C GLU A 297 -16.67 -16.84 1.50
N GLU A 298 -15.85 -17.57 0.75
CA GLU A 298 -16.14 -17.97 -0.61
C GLU A 298 -16.74 -19.39 -0.66
N VAL A 299 -17.76 -19.54 -1.48
CA VAL A 299 -18.32 -20.88 -1.77
C VAL A 299 -17.36 -21.69 -2.66
N PRO A 300 -17.33 -23.04 -2.55
CA PRO A 300 -16.54 -23.88 -3.44
C PRO A 300 -16.90 -23.65 -4.92
N ILE A 301 -15.87 -23.55 -5.77
CA ILE A 301 -16.04 -23.53 -7.23
C ILE A 301 -16.23 -24.98 -7.69
N THR A 302 -17.42 -25.34 -8.15
CA THR A 302 -17.79 -26.68 -8.57
C THR A 302 -17.75 -26.87 -10.08
N GLU A 303 -17.83 -25.78 -10.84
CA GLU A 303 -17.81 -25.75 -12.30
C GLU A 303 -16.83 -24.71 -12.81
N PRO A 304 -16.19 -24.91 -13.97
CA PRO A 304 -15.31 -23.90 -14.55
C PRO A 304 -16.04 -22.58 -14.80
N ILE A 305 -15.44 -21.47 -14.37
CA ILE A 305 -15.93 -20.12 -14.65
C ILE A 305 -15.13 -19.58 -15.83
N GLN A 306 -15.80 -19.29 -16.93
CA GLN A 306 -15.17 -18.70 -18.11
C GLN A 306 -15.52 -17.22 -18.23
N LYS A 307 -14.49 -16.40 -18.49
CA LYS A 307 -14.62 -14.97 -18.75
C LYS A 307 -13.83 -14.62 -20.01
N GLU A 308 -14.38 -13.72 -20.81
CA GLU A 308 -13.73 -13.20 -22.00
C GLU A 308 -13.38 -11.72 -21.79
N VAL A 309 -12.16 -11.35 -22.13
CA VAL A 309 -11.65 -9.99 -22.03
C VAL A 309 -11.22 -9.55 -23.42
N TYR A 310 -11.71 -8.41 -23.86
CA TYR A 310 -11.42 -7.86 -25.17
C TYR A 310 -10.40 -6.72 -25.06
N GLY A 311 -9.44 -6.71 -26.00
CA GLY A 311 -8.43 -5.68 -26.08
C GLY A 311 -7.61 -5.76 -27.38
N PRO A 312 -6.68 -4.81 -27.61
CA PRO A 312 -5.88 -4.74 -28.81
C PRO A 312 -4.65 -5.66 -28.83
N GLU A 313 -4.29 -6.28 -27.69
CA GLU A 313 -3.09 -7.13 -27.61
C GLU A 313 -3.36 -8.53 -28.19
N ALA A 314 -2.27 -9.28 -28.42
CA ALA A 314 -2.37 -10.66 -28.89
C ALA A 314 -3.10 -11.54 -27.86
N GLU A 315 -3.75 -12.60 -28.36
CA GLU A 315 -4.50 -13.54 -27.53
C GLU A 315 -3.66 -14.14 -26.42
N ARG A 316 -4.27 -14.22 -25.24
CA ARG A 316 -3.69 -14.82 -24.04
C ARG A 316 -4.74 -15.64 -23.32
N LEU A 317 -4.30 -16.67 -22.62
CA LEU A 317 -5.12 -17.45 -21.72
C LEU A 317 -4.61 -17.28 -20.29
N TYR A 318 -5.52 -17.06 -19.34
CA TYR A 318 -5.26 -17.18 -17.92
C TYR A 318 -6.13 -18.30 -17.35
N LEU A 319 -5.54 -19.12 -16.49
CA LEU A 319 -6.24 -20.18 -15.75
C LEU A 319 -5.85 -20.04 -14.28
N GLY A 320 -6.80 -20.09 -13.37
CA GLY A 320 -6.53 -19.93 -11.96
C GLY A 320 -7.25 -20.93 -11.09
N PHE A 321 -6.61 -21.28 -9.99
CA PHE A 321 -7.15 -22.16 -8.95
C PHE A 321 -7.06 -21.45 -7.59
N ARG A 322 -8.12 -21.50 -6.81
CA ARG A 322 -8.20 -20.92 -5.47
C ARG A 322 -7.77 -21.95 -4.42
N PHE A 323 -7.02 -21.48 -3.44
CA PHE A 323 -6.52 -22.24 -2.29
C PHE A 323 -6.84 -21.49 -0.97
N PRO A 324 -6.74 -22.18 0.18
CA PRO A 324 -6.78 -21.52 1.49
C PRO A 324 -5.76 -20.40 1.62
N GLY A 325 -5.95 -19.53 2.60
CA GLY A 325 -5.04 -18.43 2.91
C GLY A 325 -3.65 -18.89 3.34
N ALA A 326 -2.73 -17.93 3.40
CA ALA A 326 -1.33 -18.17 3.71
C ALA A 326 -1.13 -18.83 5.08
N ASP A 327 -0.68 -20.06 5.07
CA ASP A 327 0.01 -20.75 6.15
C ASP A 327 1.31 -21.36 5.62
N ALA A 328 2.16 -21.88 6.51
CA ALA A 328 3.45 -22.43 6.11
C ALA A 328 3.32 -23.64 5.16
N GLU A 329 2.30 -24.45 5.35
CA GLU A 329 2.07 -25.66 4.55
C GLU A 329 1.58 -25.27 3.14
N THR A 330 0.54 -24.45 3.04
CA THR A 330 -0.01 -23.96 1.76
C THR A 330 1.03 -23.20 0.97
N THR A 331 1.75 -22.28 1.60
CA THR A 331 2.80 -21.48 0.96
C THR A 331 3.91 -22.35 0.38
N ASN A 332 4.42 -23.32 1.15
CA ASN A 332 5.48 -24.22 0.70
C ASN A 332 5.00 -25.16 -0.42
N LYS A 333 3.79 -25.71 -0.31
CA LYS A 333 3.22 -26.58 -1.35
C LYS A 333 3.02 -25.84 -2.66
N LEU A 334 2.44 -24.63 -2.62
CA LEU A 334 2.26 -23.81 -3.82
C LEU A 334 3.60 -23.41 -4.45
N GLY A 335 4.57 -22.97 -3.64
CA GLY A 335 5.90 -22.62 -4.14
C GLY A 335 6.63 -23.82 -4.77
N LEU A 336 6.59 -24.99 -4.14
CA LEU A 336 7.22 -26.18 -4.71
C LEU A 336 6.50 -26.64 -6.00
N THR A 337 5.18 -26.61 -6.01
CA THR A 337 4.39 -26.93 -7.21
C THR A 337 4.74 -25.98 -8.36
N ASP A 338 4.83 -24.71 -8.08
CA ASP A 338 5.23 -23.69 -9.04
C ASP A 338 6.61 -23.98 -9.64
N MET A 339 7.61 -24.27 -8.81
CA MET A 339 8.95 -24.63 -9.25
C MET A 339 9.01 -25.90 -10.11
N ILE A 340 8.17 -26.90 -9.84
CA ILE A 340 8.06 -28.11 -10.64
C ILE A 340 7.44 -27.80 -12.01
N LEU A 341 6.45 -26.91 -12.03
CA LEU A 341 5.71 -26.58 -13.25
C LEU A 341 6.46 -25.59 -14.13
N SER A 342 7.03 -24.53 -13.55
CA SER A 342 7.76 -23.50 -14.29
C SER A 342 8.86 -22.89 -13.42
N ASN A 343 10.11 -23.04 -13.83
CA ASN A 343 11.28 -22.47 -13.16
C ASN A 343 12.27 -21.83 -14.17
N SER A 344 11.79 -21.55 -15.36
CA SER A 344 12.54 -20.94 -16.49
C SER A 344 13.66 -21.83 -17.07
N THR A 345 13.80 -23.07 -16.60
CA THR A 345 14.90 -23.97 -17.03
C THR A 345 14.42 -25.38 -17.35
N ALA A 346 13.81 -26.06 -16.36
CA ALA A 346 13.49 -27.47 -16.43
C ALA A 346 12.08 -27.78 -15.86
N GLY A 347 11.24 -26.80 -15.68
CA GLY A 347 9.85 -26.98 -15.31
C GLY A 347 9.05 -27.68 -16.42
N LEU A 348 7.97 -28.33 -16.07
CA LEU A 348 7.15 -29.08 -17.03
C LEU A 348 6.62 -28.19 -18.16
N ILE A 349 6.20 -26.96 -17.84
CA ILE A 349 5.76 -25.96 -18.82
C ILE A 349 6.96 -25.52 -19.68
N ASP A 350 8.11 -25.29 -19.06
CA ASP A 350 9.33 -24.84 -19.75
C ASP A 350 9.78 -25.87 -20.77
N LEU A 351 9.85 -27.15 -20.39
CA LEU A 351 10.32 -28.22 -21.27
C LEU A 351 9.30 -28.58 -22.36
N ASN A 352 8.00 -28.73 -21.99
CA ASN A 352 7.03 -29.35 -22.88
C ASN A 352 6.24 -28.35 -23.74
N LEU A 353 6.23 -27.06 -23.35
CA LEU A 353 5.51 -26.02 -24.08
C LEU A 353 6.45 -24.95 -24.65
N ASN A 354 7.31 -24.35 -23.80
CA ASN A 354 8.16 -23.25 -24.22
C ASN A 354 9.33 -23.71 -25.10
N GLN A 355 10.10 -24.70 -24.65
CA GLN A 355 11.26 -25.21 -25.42
C GLN A 355 10.82 -25.93 -26.69
N GLU A 356 9.72 -26.66 -26.66
CA GLU A 356 9.15 -27.27 -27.87
C GLU A 356 8.41 -26.26 -28.77
N GLN A 357 8.39 -24.99 -28.34
CA GLN A 357 7.74 -23.91 -29.12
C GLN A 357 6.26 -24.21 -29.44
N LYS A 358 5.54 -24.93 -28.60
CA LYS A 358 4.09 -25.19 -28.78
C LYS A 358 3.25 -23.94 -28.56
N ILE A 359 3.75 -23.02 -27.74
CA ILE A 359 3.17 -21.70 -27.45
C ILE A 359 4.24 -20.62 -27.66
N ILE A 360 3.83 -19.35 -27.76
CA ILE A 360 4.75 -18.22 -27.83
C ILE A 360 5.50 -18.05 -26.51
N GLY A 361 4.81 -18.25 -25.41
CA GLY A 361 5.34 -18.22 -24.05
C GLY A 361 4.26 -18.51 -23.04
N GLY A 362 4.65 -19.09 -21.92
CA GLY A 362 3.74 -19.39 -20.83
C GLY A 362 4.48 -19.80 -19.56
N GLY A 363 3.76 -19.77 -18.46
CA GLY A 363 4.27 -20.10 -17.15
C GLY A 363 3.15 -20.18 -16.13
N CYS A 364 3.53 -20.27 -14.87
CA CYS A 364 2.61 -20.19 -13.75
C CYS A 364 3.20 -19.31 -12.64
N PHE A 365 2.37 -18.95 -11.69
CA PHE A 365 2.77 -18.13 -10.54
C PHE A 365 1.84 -18.39 -9.35
N PRO A 366 2.38 -18.49 -8.12
CA PRO A 366 1.60 -18.46 -6.91
C PRO A 366 1.28 -17.01 -6.52
N HIS A 367 0.07 -16.75 -6.06
CA HIS A 367 -0.31 -15.49 -5.45
C HIS A 367 -0.85 -15.79 -4.05
N VAL A 368 0.04 -15.71 -3.07
CA VAL A 368 -0.22 -16.12 -1.69
C VAL A 368 -0.64 -14.91 -0.87
N LEU A 369 -1.89 -14.90 -0.42
CA LEU A 369 -2.47 -13.85 0.41
C LEU A 369 -3.02 -14.45 1.71
N LYS A 370 -3.33 -13.62 2.69
CA LYS A 370 -3.69 -14.06 4.04
C LYS A 370 -4.98 -14.86 4.10
N ASP A 371 -6.03 -14.38 3.42
CA ASP A 371 -7.37 -14.95 3.57
C ASP A 371 -7.59 -16.10 2.58
N TYR A 372 -7.12 -15.95 1.35
CA TYR A 372 -7.09 -16.96 0.30
C TYR A 372 -5.80 -16.82 -0.51
N SER A 373 -5.39 -17.91 -1.16
CA SER A 373 -4.32 -17.93 -2.13
C SER A 373 -4.83 -18.38 -3.49
N MET A 374 -4.06 -18.13 -4.54
CA MET A 374 -4.31 -18.68 -5.86
C MET A 374 -3.02 -19.18 -6.49
N HIS A 375 -3.15 -20.14 -7.41
CA HIS A 375 -2.11 -20.50 -8.35
C HIS A 375 -2.62 -20.20 -9.75
N GLY A 376 -1.95 -19.33 -10.45
CA GLY A 376 -2.29 -18.87 -11.79
C GLY A 376 -1.40 -19.47 -12.85
N PHE A 377 -1.94 -19.70 -14.03
CA PHE A 377 -1.24 -20.08 -15.24
C PHE A 377 -1.51 -19.03 -16.30
N PHE A 378 -0.54 -18.78 -17.13
CA PHE A 378 -0.71 -17.94 -18.31
C PHE A 378 -0.05 -18.56 -19.54
N GLY A 379 -0.59 -18.29 -20.70
CA GLY A 379 -0.03 -18.72 -21.95
C GLY A 379 -0.47 -17.85 -23.10
N SER A 380 0.43 -17.66 -24.07
CA SER A 380 0.16 -16.98 -25.33
C SER A 380 0.16 -18.04 -26.44
N PRO A 381 -0.98 -18.30 -27.09
CA PRO A 381 -1.06 -19.27 -28.19
C PRO A 381 -0.31 -18.77 -29.41
N LYS A 382 0.05 -19.68 -30.31
CA LYS A 382 0.49 -19.32 -31.66
C LYS A 382 -0.73 -18.95 -32.50
N GLN A 383 -0.51 -18.13 -33.48
CA GLN A 383 -1.53 -17.81 -34.47
C GLN A 383 -1.80 -19.04 -35.37
N GLY A 384 -3.02 -19.49 -35.46
CA GLY A 384 -3.50 -20.60 -36.29
C GLY A 384 -3.67 -21.89 -35.51
#